data_6c2a2a2894703c20c1adb785684f5cac
#
_entry.id   6c2a2a2894703c20c1adb785684f5cac
#
_cell.length_a   1.000
_cell.length_b   1.000
_cell.length_c   1.000
_cell.angle_alpha   90.00
_cell.angle_beta   90.00
_cell.angle_gamma   90.00
#
_symmetry.space_group_name_H-M   'P 1'
#
loop_
_entity.id
_entity.type
_entity.pdbx_description
1 polymer ?
#
loop_
_entity_poly.entity_id
_entity_poly.type
_entity_poly.pdbx_seq_one_letter_code
_entity_poly.pdbx_strand_id
1 'polypeptide(L)'
;MVNLMSNKPKVLIITEGKKTEPKLYRKAFELFPLFNKYEIYSYKANAYDLYGYLEPYWKDGSLEDSEFLQILQEHENSEEKKKVLEQNFSDVFLVFDFDPHDHRYDFAKLKRLLNYFNESTESGKLYINYPMVESYKHFLSMNDEAYMDRLVRFEDLTSYKRIVARESGIGNVGDFTRDTFRMIVNGNLHKLYYLCLDERTLSDAVKIDDLLTYVAEKQNTFITQAQYCYVLNTGLLFLPQFRSKWDE
;
A
#
# COMPACT_ATOMS: atom_id res chain seq x y z
N MET A 1 -15.57 39.80 6.14
CA MET A 1 -15.24 38.51 6.75
C MET A 1 -15.20 37.49 5.63
N VAL A 2 -14.02 37.21 5.11
CA VAL A 2 -13.83 36.15 4.10
C VAL A 2 -13.96 34.83 4.83
N ASN A 3 -14.96 34.05 4.46
CA ASN A 3 -15.20 32.72 4.99
C ASN A 3 -14.05 31.82 4.50
N LEU A 4 -13.00 31.67 5.32
CA LEU A 4 -11.98 30.65 5.17
C LEU A 4 -12.68 29.29 5.43
N MET A 5 -13.46 28.82 4.45
CA MET A 5 -13.80 27.40 4.39
C MET A 5 -12.46 26.67 4.30
N SER A 6 -12.07 26.05 5.38
CA SER A 6 -10.89 25.20 5.45
C SER A 6 -11.03 24.18 4.34
N ASN A 7 -10.20 24.32 3.32
CA ASN A 7 -10.06 23.35 2.23
C ASN A 7 -9.36 22.14 2.87
N LYS A 8 -10.16 21.30 3.53
CA LYS A 8 -9.65 20.12 4.22
C LYS A 8 -9.21 19.12 3.17
N PRO A 9 -8.05 18.48 3.34
CA PRO A 9 -7.45 17.64 2.32
C PRO A 9 -8.42 16.53 1.88
N LYS A 10 -8.55 16.36 0.58
CA LYS A 10 -9.25 15.24 -0.05
C LYS A 10 -8.19 14.25 -0.55
N VAL A 11 -8.30 13.01 -0.14
CA VAL A 11 -7.31 11.96 -0.43
C VAL A 11 -7.88 10.97 -1.44
N LEU A 12 -7.06 10.56 -2.40
CA LEU A 12 -7.35 9.46 -3.31
C LEU A 12 -6.56 8.22 -2.91
N ILE A 13 -7.24 7.07 -2.83
CA ILE A 13 -6.59 5.78 -2.64
C ILE A 13 -6.89 4.93 -3.87
N ILE A 14 -5.85 4.60 -4.62
CA ILE A 14 -5.92 3.73 -5.79
C ILE A 14 -5.56 2.32 -5.31
N THR A 15 -6.48 1.38 -5.47
CA THR A 15 -6.31 -0.01 -5.04
C THR A 15 -6.31 -0.96 -6.21
N GLU A 16 -5.56 -2.05 -6.13
CA GLU A 16 -5.60 -3.12 -7.12
C GLU A 16 -6.99 -3.76 -7.16
N GLY A 17 -7.48 -4.25 -6.04
CA GLY A 17 -8.74 -4.96 -5.94
C GLY A 17 -9.95 -4.04 -5.72
N LYS A 18 -11.13 -4.62 -5.92
CA LYS A 18 -12.41 -3.90 -5.76
C LYS A 18 -13.20 -4.28 -4.51
N LYS A 19 -12.71 -5.21 -3.68
CA LYS A 19 -13.44 -5.73 -2.51
C LYS A 19 -12.65 -5.60 -1.20
N THR A 20 -11.51 -6.27 -1.11
CA THR A 20 -10.74 -6.39 0.16
C THR A 20 -10.19 -5.05 0.59
N GLU A 21 -9.41 -4.39 -0.27
CA GLU A 21 -8.78 -3.11 0.03
C GLU A 21 -9.82 -2.00 0.31
N PRO A 22 -10.86 -1.79 -0.54
CA PRO A 22 -11.87 -0.77 -0.24
C PRO A 22 -12.59 -1.02 1.10
N LYS A 23 -12.85 -2.29 1.47
CA LYS A 23 -13.44 -2.63 2.76
C LYS A 23 -12.49 -2.29 3.92
N LEU A 24 -11.20 -2.62 3.76
CA LEU A 24 -10.16 -2.36 4.75
C LEU A 24 -10.02 -0.85 5.02
N TYR A 25 -9.88 -0.03 3.96
CA TYR A 25 -9.71 1.41 4.10
C TYR A 25 -10.96 2.12 4.62
N ARG A 26 -12.17 1.73 4.17
CA ARG A 26 -13.41 2.29 4.74
C ARG A 26 -13.50 2.03 6.22
N LYS A 27 -13.14 0.81 6.68
CA LYS A 27 -13.13 0.48 8.12
C LYS A 27 -12.06 1.26 8.87
N ALA A 28 -10.87 1.44 8.31
CA ALA A 28 -9.83 2.27 8.90
C ALA A 28 -10.30 3.72 9.08
N PHE A 29 -10.94 4.32 8.08
CA PHE A 29 -11.41 5.71 8.13
C PHE A 29 -12.69 5.88 8.98
N GLU A 30 -13.49 4.84 9.14
CA GLU A 30 -14.58 4.80 10.13
C GLU A 30 -14.03 4.91 11.56
N LEU A 31 -12.99 4.13 11.85
CA LEU A 31 -12.37 4.08 13.18
C LEU A 31 -11.46 5.29 13.45
N PHE A 32 -10.74 5.73 12.44
CA PHE A 32 -9.82 6.86 12.49
C PHE A 32 -10.25 7.90 11.46
N PRO A 33 -10.96 8.97 11.85
CA PRO A 33 -11.41 10.00 10.91
C PRO A 33 -10.26 10.91 10.48
N LEU A 34 -9.23 10.30 9.86
CA LEU A 34 -8.00 10.96 9.42
C LEU A 34 -8.26 12.01 8.35
N PHE A 35 -9.23 11.73 7.48
CA PHE A 35 -9.58 12.58 6.36
C PHE A 35 -11.02 13.05 6.44
N ASN A 36 -11.29 14.28 6.03
CA ASN A 36 -12.67 14.75 5.94
C ASN A 36 -13.38 14.22 4.69
N LYS A 37 -12.60 14.03 3.62
CA LYS A 37 -13.05 13.46 2.36
C LYS A 37 -11.97 12.53 1.83
N TYR A 38 -12.40 11.40 1.31
CA TYR A 38 -11.55 10.46 0.57
C TYR A 38 -12.34 9.81 -0.55
N GLU A 39 -11.63 9.40 -1.58
CA GLU A 39 -12.14 8.54 -2.65
C GLU A 39 -11.31 7.26 -2.70
N ILE A 40 -11.96 6.16 -3.02
CA ILE A 40 -11.28 4.88 -3.26
C ILE A 40 -11.56 4.49 -4.71
N TYR A 41 -10.50 4.52 -5.52
CA TYR A 41 -10.54 4.11 -6.91
C TYR A 41 -9.96 2.70 -7.06
N SER A 42 -10.79 1.74 -7.50
CA SER A 42 -10.32 0.38 -7.77
C SER A 42 -9.85 0.27 -9.21
N TYR A 43 -8.53 0.17 -9.39
CA TYR A 43 -7.86 0.11 -10.69
C TYR A 43 -8.19 -1.18 -11.44
N LYS A 44 -8.32 -2.30 -10.73
CA LYS A 44 -8.66 -3.65 -11.22
C LYS A 44 -7.57 -4.33 -12.07
N ALA A 45 -6.36 -3.88 -11.95
CA ALA A 45 -5.19 -4.44 -12.60
C ALA A 45 -4.00 -4.29 -11.65
N ASN A 46 -2.92 -5.04 -11.88
CA ASN A 46 -1.76 -5.03 -10.99
C ASN A 46 -0.75 -3.91 -11.32
N ALA A 47 0.34 -3.84 -10.56
CA ALA A 47 1.39 -2.84 -10.75
C ALA A 47 2.07 -2.95 -12.13
N TYR A 48 2.15 -4.15 -12.71
CA TYR A 48 2.79 -4.36 -14.03
C TYR A 48 1.90 -3.89 -15.17
N ASP A 49 0.56 -3.96 -15.01
CA ASP A 49 -0.38 -3.31 -15.92
C ASP A 49 -0.22 -1.79 -15.86
N LEU A 50 -0.12 -1.24 -14.65
CA LEU A 50 0.12 0.19 -14.46
C LEU A 50 1.42 0.62 -15.11
N TYR A 51 2.51 -0.13 -14.93
CA TYR A 51 3.77 0.14 -15.60
C TYR A 51 3.60 0.18 -17.13
N GLY A 52 2.93 -0.82 -17.70
CA GLY A 52 2.68 -0.90 -19.14
C GLY A 52 1.87 0.29 -19.69
N TYR A 53 0.93 0.82 -18.92
CA TYR A 53 0.22 2.05 -19.31
C TYR A 53 1.09 3.30 -19.24
N LEU A 54 2.00 3.40 -18.28
CA LEU A 54 2.86 4.57 -18.09
C LEU A 54 4.10 4.55 -18.99
N GLU A 55 4.59 3.36 -19.36
CA GLU A 55 5.83 3.20 -20.12
C GLU A 55 5.91 4.08 -21.41
N PRO A 56 4.83 4.22 -22.22
CA PRO A 56 4.85 5.07 -23.41
C PRO A 56 5.02 6.56 -23.13
N TYR A 57 4.65 7.01 -21.93
CA TYR A 57 4.68 8.42 -21.51
C TYR A 57 6.00 8.79 -20.83
N TRP A 58 6.79 7.82 -20.40
CA TRP A 58 8.11 8.06 -19.81
C TRP A 58 9.14 8.41 -20.89
N LYS A 59 9.02 9.63 -21.43
CA LYS A 59 10.02 10.19 -22.32
C LYS A 59 11.18 10.72 -21.49
N ASP A 60 12.43 10.43 -21.91
CA ASP A 60 13.66 10.92 -21.26
C ASP A 60 13.78 10.64 -19.75
N GLY A 61 13.03 9.64 -19.26
CA GLY A 61 13.10 9.17 -17.87
C GLY A 61 12.17 9.85 -16.88
N SER A 62 11.42 10.87 -17.27
CA SER A 62 10.43 11.54 -16.43
C SER A 62 9.04 11.57 -17.04
N LEU A 63 8.03 11.45 -16.20
CA LEU A 63 6.65 11.79 -16.47
C LEU A 63 6.36 13.07 -15.68
N GLU A 64 5.64 14.04 -16.24
CA GLU A 64 5.22 15.21 -15.46
C GLU A 64 4.21 14.79 -14.38
N ASP A 65 4.35 15.29 -13.15
CA ASP A 65 3.59 14.84 -11.98
C ASP A 65 2.08 14.99 -12.15
N SER A 66 1.64 15.99 -12.94
CA SER A 66 0.22 16.24 -13.24
C SER A 66 -0.41 15.25 -14.22
N GLU A 67 0.37 14.45 -14.94
CA GLU A 67 -0.13 13.63 -16.05
C GLU A 67 -0.68 12.27 -15.61
N PHE A 68 -0.25 11.75 -14.46
CA PHE A 68 -0.61 10.40 -14.04
C PHE A 68 -2.12 10.15 -13.95
N LEU A 69 -2.87 11.02 -13.24
CA LEU A 69 -4.32 10.87 -13.11
C LEU A 69 -5.04 11.11 -14.45
N GLN A 70 -4.50 11.99 -15.29
CA GLN A 70 -5.02 12.21 -16.63
C GLN A 70 -4.83 10.96 -17.50
N ILE A 71 -3.66 10.34 -17.48
CA ILE A 71 -3.40 9.08 -18.20
C ILE A 71 -4.37 7.99 -17.74
N LEU A 72 -4.58 7.85 -16.42
CA LEU A 72 -5.56 6.89 -15.90
C LEU A 72 -6.98 7.20 -16.38
N GLN A 73 -7.35 8.49 -16.45
CA GLN A 73 -8.66 8.93 -16.91
C GLN A 73 -8.87 8.59 -18.40
N GLU A 74 -7.87 8.80 -19.24
CA GLU A 74 -7.93 8.49 -20.67
C GLU A 74 -8.17 7.00 -20.94
N HIS A 75 -7.64 6.13 -20.08
CA HIS A 75 -7.79 4.69 -20.18
C HIS A 75 -9.00 4.11 -19.41
N GLU A 76 -9.71 4.93 -18.61
CA GLU A 76 -10.88 4.46 -17.85
C GLU A 76 -12.13 4.50 -18.75
N ASN A 77 -12.91 3.40 -18.74
CA ASN A 77 -14.14 3.29 -19.54
C ASN A 77 -15.41 3.73 -18.78
N SER A 78 -15.35 3.84 -17.47
CA SER A 78 -16.48 4.21 -16.63
C SER A 78 -16.53 5.71 -16.41
N GLU A 79 -17.60 6.37 -16.88
CA GLU A 79 -17.80 7.81 -16.67
C GLU A 79 -17.89 8.20 -15.18
N GLU A 80 -18.40 7.32 -14.33
CA GLU A 80 -18.42 7.53 -12.89
C GLU A 80 -16.99 7.59 -12.31
N LYS A 81 -16.13 6.68 -12.76
CA LYS A 81 -14.74 6.62 -12.32
C LYS A 81 -13.88 7.75 -12.90
N LYS A 82 -14.13 8.16 -14.15
CA LYS A 82 -13.48 9.34 -14.72
C LYS A 82 -13.73 10.57 -13.86
N LYS A 83 -14.99 10.80 -13.45
CA LYS A 83 -15.34 11.90 -12.54
C LYS A 83 -14.63 11.84 -11.19
N VAL A 84 -14.24 10.67 -10.73
CA VAL A 84 -13.39 10.56 -9.53
C VAL A 84 -11.98 11.06 -9.84
N LEU A 85 -11.39 10.63 -10.95
CA LEU A 85 -10.03 11.01 -11.35
C LEU A 85 -9.89 12.49 -11.75
N GLU A 86 -10.99 13.15 -12.16
CA GLU A 86 -11.03 14.59 -12.48
C GLU A 86 -10.94 15.51 -11.24
N GLN A 87 -11.09 14.95 -10.05
CA GLN A 87 -11.11 15.75 -8.83
C GLN A 87 -9.71 16.12 -8.38
N ASN A 88 -9.61 17.23 -7.66
CA ASN A 88 -8.35 17.62 -7.03
C ASN A 88 -8.16 16.88 -5.69
N PHE A 89 -7.00 16.30 -5.53
CA PHE A 89 -6.58 15.60 -4.30
C PHE A 89 -5.36 16.29 -3.71
N SER A 90 -5.27 16.27 -2.37
CA SER A 90 -4.07 16.73 -1.66
C SER A 90 -3.02 15.64 -1.57
N ASP A 91 -3.47 14.39 -1.56
CA ASP A 91 -2.62 13.22 -1.46
C ASP A 91 -3.19 12.08 -2.32
N VAL A 92 -2.33 11.34 -2.97
CA VAL A 92 -2.65 10.15 -3.75
C VAL A 92 -1.83 8.98 -3.24
N PHE A 93 -2.51 7.94 -2.79
CA PHE A 93 -1.88 6.69 -2.34
C PHE A 93 -2.24 5.56 -3.31
N LEU A 94 -1.23 4.84 -3.78
CA LEU A 94 -1.38 3.67 -4.62
C LEU A 94 -1.04 2.44 -3.78
N VAL A 95 -1.89 1.43 -3.81
CA VAL A 95 -1.69 0.19 -3.05
C VAL A 95 -1.90 -1.00 -3.95
N PHE A 96 -0.83 -1.73 -4.19
CA PHE A 96 -0.79 -2.90 -5.07
C PHE A 96 -0.18 -4.10 -4.37
N ASP A 97 -0.45 -5.28 -4.91
CA ASP A 97 0.13 -6.53 -4.45
C ASP A 97 1.46 -6.81 -5.16
N PHE A 98 2.36 -7.55 -4.53
CA PHE A 98 3.69 -7.82 -5.05
C PHE A 98 3.66 -8.73 -6.29
N ASP A 99 2.81 -9.73 -6.28
CA ASP A 99 2.54 -10.71 -7.35
C ASP A 99 3.76 -11.14 -8.20
N PRO A 100 4.79 -11.77 -7.60
CA PRO A 100 5.99 -12.18 -8.33
C PRO A 100 5.76 -13.40 -9.25
N HIS A 101 4.54 -13.96 -9.28
CA HIS A 101 4.14 -15.00 -10.23
C HIS A 101 3.58 -14.45 -11.54
N ASP A 102 3.30 -13.14 -11.62
CA ASP A 102 2.86 -12.55 -12.89
C ASP A 102 3.97 -12.74 -13.94
N HIS A 103 3.58 -13.17 -15.14
CA HIS A 103 4.54 -13.41 -16.24
C HIS A 103 5.28 -12.15 -16.70
N ARG A 104 4.79 -10.97 -16.31
CA ARG A 104 5.40 -9.65 -16.57
C ARG A 104 6.27 -9.16 -15.42
N TYR A 105 6.38 -9.97 -14.35
CA TYR A 105 7.22 -9.61 -13.22
C TYR A 105 8.62 -9.23 -13.66
N ASP A 106 8.99 -8.01 -13.37
CA ASP A 106 10.33 -7.46 -13.58
C ASP A 106 10.60 -6.49 -12.43
N PHE A 107 11.57 -6.82 -11.61
CA PHE A 107 11.89 -5.99 -10.46
C PHE A 107 12.36 -4.58 -10.85
N ALA A 108 13.04 -4.42 -12.00
CA ALA A 108 13.45 -3.10 -12.48
C ALA A 108 12.23 -2.20 -12.78
N LYS A 109 11.15 -2.77 -13.32
CA LYS A 109 9.88 -2.07 -13.54
C LYS A 109 9.22 -1.67 -12.23
N LEU A 110 9.15 -2.58 -11.25
CA LEU A 110 8.61 -2.29 -9.93
C LEU A 110 9.41 -1.20 -9.21
N LYS A 111 10.74 -1.28 -9.25
CA LYS A 111 11.64 -0.26 -8.69
C LYS A 111 11.43 1.11 -9.34
N ARG A 112 11.21 1.15 -10.65
CA ARG A 112 10.93 2.40 -11.37
C ARG A 112 9.59 2.99 -10.92
N LEU A 113 8.55 2.18 -10.73
CA LEU A 113 7.27 2.64 -10.17
C LEU A 113 7.44 3.21 -8.75
N LEU A 114 8.16 2.50 -7.87
CA LEU A 114 8.41 2.95 -6.49
C LEU A 114 9.19 4.28 -6.46
N ASN A 115 10.15 4.46 -7.37
CA ASN A 115 10.93 5.70 -7.46
C ASN A 115 10.10 6.86 -8.03
N TYR A 116 9.19 6.59 -8.96
CA TYR A 116 8.31 7.61 -9.52
C TYR A 116 7.20 8.00 -8.53
N PHE A 117 6.52 7.02 -7.96
CA PHE A 117 5.47 7.23 -6.97
C PHE A 117 6.07 7.27 -5.56
N ASN A 118 6.84 8.28 -5.26
CA ASN A 118 7.58 8.41 -4.01
C ASN A 118 7.05 9.52 -3.08
N GLU A 119 6.15 10.39 -3.57
CA GLU A 119 5.60 11.51 -2.80
C GLU A 119 4.10 11.65 -3.03
N SER A 120 3.29 11.53 -1.94
CA SER A 120 1.83 11.51 -2.02
C SER A 120 1.21 12.81 -2.51
N THR A 121 1.88 13.93 -2.29
CA THR A 121 1.43 15.28 -2.65
C THR A 121 1.80 15.70 -4.07
N GLU A 122 2.56 14.88 -4.76
CA GLU A 122 3.03 15.08 -6.15
C GLU A 122 2.46 14.00 -7.07
N SER A 123 3.30 13.09 -7.57
CA SER A 123 2.90 12.00 -8.45
C SER A 123 2.06 10.91 -7.76
N GLY A 124 2.08 10.86 -6.45
CA GLY A 124 1.47 9.84 -5.62
C GLY A 124 2.51 8.98 -4.89
N LYS A 125 2.06 8.21 -3.90
CA LYS A 125 2.90 7.32 -3.08
C LYS A 125 2.49 5.88 -3.25
N LEU A 126 3.41 5.03 -3.73
CA LEU A 126 3.18 3.60 -3.95
C LEU A 126 3.56 2.76 -2.74
N TYR A 127 2.63 1.92 -2.34
CA TYR A 127 2.80 0.88 -1.31
C TYR A 127 2.58 -0.49 -1.94
N ILE A 128 3.48 -1.43 -1.66
CA ILE A 128 3.40 -2.81 -2.15
C ILE A 128 3.17 -3.76 -0.98
N ASN A 129 2.09 -4.53 -1.02
CA ASN A 129 1.80 -5.55 -0.03
C ASN A 129 2.52 -6.86 -0.35
N TYR A 130 3.16 -7.48 0.61
CA TYR A 130 3.95 -8.70 0.45
C TYR A 130 3.31 -9.88 1.20
N PRO A 131 2.90 -10.95 0.52
CA PRO A 131 2.83 -11.07 -0.94
C PRO A 131 1.61 -10.36 -1.55
N MET A 132 0.57 -10.08 -0.77
CA MET A 132 -0.67 -9.43 -1.20
C MET A 132 -1.40 -8.78 -0.03
N VAL A 133 -2.52 -8.10 -0.32
CA VAL A 133 -3.29 -7.34 0.69
C VAL A 133 -3.64 -8.16 1.92
N GLU A 134 -3.97 -9.45 1.81
CA GLU A 134 -4.32 -10.30 2.94
C GLU A 134 -3.23 -10.39 4.01
N SER A 135 -1.99 -9.95 3.72
CA SER A 135 -0.91 -9.86 4.72
C SER A 135 -1.29 -8.99 5.93
N TYR A 136 -2.21 -8.02 5.78
CA TYR A 136 -2.68 -7.19 6.89
C TYR A 136 -3.25 -8.01 8.05
N LYS A 137 -3.80 -9.19 7.79
CA LYS A 137 -4.44 -10.03 8.80
C LYS A 137 -3.71 -11.36 9.06
N HIS A 138 -2.51 -11.55 8.55
CA HIS A 138 -1.75 -12.78 8.80
C HIS A 138 -1.05 -12.75 10.17
N PHE A 139 -1.80 -12.42 11.19
CA PHE A 139 -1.44 -12.53 12.61
C PHE A 139 -2.19 -13.71 13.22
N LEU A 140 -1.52 -14.57 13.98
CA LEU A 140 -2.13 -15.73 14.64
C LEU A 140 -2.89 -15.33 15.91
N SER A 141 -2.57 -14.18 16.48
CA SER A 141 -3.20 -13.60 17.66
C SER A 141 -2.91 -12.10 17.73
N MET A 142 -3.52 -11.40 18.70
CA MET A 142 -3.22 -9.99 18.98
C MET A 142 -1.78 -9.74 19.46
N ASN A 143 -1.10 -10.76 20.00
CA ASN A 143 0.28 -10.71 20.49
C ASN A 143 1.13 -11.75 19.74
N ASP A 144 1.18 -11.65 18.42
CA ASP A 144 1.89 -12.62 17.58
C ASP A 144 3.37 -12.24 17.44
N GLU A 145 4.19 -12.67 18.39
CA GLU A 145 5.64 -12.45 18.37
C GLU A 145 6.32 -13.09 17.14
N ALA A 146 5.79 -14.22 16.65
CA ALA A 146 6.30 -14.89 15.46
C ALA A 146 6.03 -14.12 14.16
N TYR A 147 5.23 -13.05 14.18
CA TYR A 147 4.96 -12.25 13.00
C TYR A 147 6.22 -11.64 12.39
N MET A 148 7.21 -11.30 13.22
CA MET A 148 8.46 -10.68 12.76
C MET A 148 9.22 -11.57 11.76
N ASP A 149 9.23 -12.89 11.99
CA ASP A 149 9.93 -13.87 11.16
C ASP A 149 9.00 -14.60 10.18
N ARG A 150 7.72 -14.16 10.08
CA ARG A 150 6.74 -14.85 9.23
C ARG A 150 7.10 -14.73 7.77
N LEU A 151 7.23 -15.89 7.14
CA LEU A 151 7.54 -16.09 5.74
C LEU A 151 6.45 -16.92 5.07
N VAL A 152 6.38 -16.83 3.76
CA VAL A 152 5.62 -17.73 2.90
C VAL A 152 6.51 -18.22 1.77
N ARG A 153 6.42 -19.51 1.42
CA ARG A 153 7.17 -20.08 0.29
C ARG A 153 6.68 -19.50 -1.02
N PHE A 154 7.58 -19.36 -1.97
CA PHE A 154 7.23 -18.90 -3.32
C PHE A 154 6.14 -19.79 -3.94
N GLU A 155 6.24 -21.10 -3.85
CA GLU A 155 5.26 -22.07 -4.36
C GLU A 155 3.86 -21.92 -3.72
N ASP A 156 3.76 -21.40 -2.49
CA ASP A 156 2.52 -21.22 -1.74
C ASP A 156 1.84 -19.86 -2.00
N LEU A 157 2.47 -18.93 -2.71
CA LEU A 157 1.93 -17.58 -2.93
C LEU A 157 0.57 -17.60 -3.62
N THR A 158 0.36 -18.47 -4.59
CA THR A 158 -0.93 -18.62 -5.29
C THR A 158 -2.05 -19.11 -4.36
N SER A 159 -1.71 -19.77 -3.25
CA SER A 159 -2.64 -20.25 -2.24
C SER A 159 -2.65 -19.38 -0.96
N TYR A 160 -1.87 -18.31 -0.92
CA TYR A 160 -1.65 -17.49 0.27
C TYR A 160 -2.94 -17.01 0.94
N LYS A 161 -3.90 -16.58 0.15
CA LYS A 161 -5.22 -16.17 0.66
C LYS A 161 -5.91 -17.26 1.47
N ARG A 162 -5.78 -18.53 1.06
CA ARG A 162 -6.34 -19.68 1.79
C ARG A 162 -5.55 -19.98 3.05
N ILE A 163 -4.22 -19.82 3.00
CA ILE A 163 -3.35 -19.95 4.17
C ILE A 163 -3.78 -18.94 5.23
N VAL A 164 -3.85 -17.65 4.87
CA VAL A 164 -4.27 -16.59 5.79
C VAL A 164 -5.68 -16.82 6.34
N ALA A 165 -6.62 -17.27 5.50
CA ALA A 165 -7.98 -17.55 5.94
C ALA A 165 -8.05 -18.67 7.00
N ARG A 166 -7.11 -19.63 6.97
CA ARG A 166 -7.02 -20.73 7.93
C ARG A 166 -6.28 -20.32 9.20
N GLU A 167 -5.26 -19.47 9.08
CA GLU A 167 -4.30 -19.22 10.16
C GLU A 167 -4.56 -17.91 10.93
N SER A 168 -5.28 -16.96 10.31
CA SER A 168 -5.54 -15.67 10.96
C SER A 168 -6.36 -15.81 12.25
N GLY A 169 -5.80 -15.29 13.35
CA GLY A 169 -6.47 -15.22 14.66
C GLY A 169 -7.12 -13.87 14.98
N ILE A 170 -7.14 -12.92 14.04
CA ILE A 170 -7.63 -11.55 14.31
C ILE A 170 -9.02 -11.23 13.75
N GLY A 171 -9.72 -12.19 13.18
CA GLY A 171 -11.12 -12.03 12.73
C GLY A 171 -11.29 -11.30 11.39
N ASN A 172 -12.51 -10.79 11.17
CA ASN A 172 -12.88 -10.11 9.94
C ASN A 172 -12.75 -8.59 10.06
N VAL A 173 -12.43 -7.91 8.96
CA VAL A 173 -12.31 -6.44 8.91
C VAL A 173 -13.51 -5.70 9.50
N GLY A 174 -14.73 -6.23 9.32
CA GLY A 174 -15.95 -5.60 9.86
C GLY A 174 -15.94 -5.48 11.38
N ASP A 175 -15.29 -6.42 12.06
CA ASP A 175 -15.24 -6.55 13.51
C ASP A 175 -14.01 -5.85 14.13
N PHE A 176 -13.13 -5.26 13.32
CA PHE A 176 -11.92 -4.62 13.79
C PHE A 176 -12.23 -3.40 14.64
N THR A 177 -11.50 -3.31 15.77
CA THR A 177 -11.46 -2.16 16.66
C THR A 177 -10.26 -1.26 16.34
N ARG A 178 -10.18 -0.09 16.98
CA ARG A 178 -8.96 0.76 16.91
C ARG A 178 -7.72 0.00 17.36
N ASP A 179 -7.82 -0.78 18.45
CA ASP A 179 -6.67 -1.55 18.96
C ASP A 179 -6.23 -2.62 17.98
N THR A 180 -7.15 -3.30 17.31
CA THR A 180 -6.83 -4.26 16.25
C THR A 180 -6.08 -3.58 15.11
N PHE A 181 -6.56 -2.42 14.63
CA PHE A 181 -5.85 -1.69 13.58
C PHE A 181 -4.48 -1.19 14.02
N ARG A 182 -4.37 -0.63 15.23
CA ARG A 182 -3.09 -0.18 15.78
C ARG A 182 -2.10 -1.33 15.89
N MET A 183 -2.53 -2.49 16.37
CA MET A 183 -1.70 -3.70 16.43
C MET A 183 -1.20 -4.10 15.04
N ILE A 184 -2.09 -4.16 14.03
CA ILE A 184 -1.73 -4.51 12.66
C ILE A 184 -0.72 -3.52 12.10
N VAL A 185 -0.99 -2.22 12.21
CA VAL A 185 -0.11 -1.16 11.66
C VAL A 185 1.24 -1.15 12.36
N ASN A 186 1.26 -1.20 13.69
CA ASN A 186 2.49 -1.20 14.46
C ASN A 186 3.32 -2.47 14.20
N GLY A 187 2.68 -3.64 14.12
CA GLY A 187 3.39 -4.89 13.78
C GLY A 187 4.05 -4.83 12.40
N ASN A 188 3.35 -4.28 11.39
CA ASN A 188 3.92 -4.09 10.05
C ASN A 188 5.02 -3.01 10.05
N LEU A 189 4.85 -1.92 10.78
CA LEU A 189 5.84 -0.87 10.90
C LEU A 189 7.13 -1.39 11.56
N HIS A 190 7.01 -2.09 12.69
CA HIS A 190 8.14 -2.72 13.35
C HIS A 190 8.86 -3.71 12.43
N LYS A 191 8.10 -4.53 11.69
CA LYS A 191 8.67 -5.48 10.74
C LYS A 191 9.38 -4.78 9.58
N LEU A 192 8.84 -3.69 9.05
CA LEU A 192 9.51 -2.88 8.03
C LEU A 192 10.88 -2.40 8.53
N TYR A 193 10.93 -1.82 9.73
CA TYR A 193 12.19 -1.40 10.34
C TYR A 193 13.14 -2.57 10.58
N TYR A 194 12.65 -3.67 11.13
CA TYR A 194 13.45 -4.89 11.34
C TYR A 194 14.09 -5.42 10.06
N LEU A 195 13.34 -5.39 8.96
CA LEU A 195 13.84 -5.85 7.66
C LEU A 195 14.83 -4.87 7.03
N CYS A 196 14.69 -3.57 7.26
CA CYS A 196 15.48 -2.55 6.59
C CYS A 196 16.69 -2.08 7.39
N LEU A 197 16.61 -2.09 8.71
CA LEU A 197 17.66 -1.62 9.61
C LEU A 197 18.24 -2.84 10.33
N ASP A 198 19.51 -3.14 10.10
CA ASP A 198 20.20 -4.29 10.71
C ASP A 198 20.29 -4.21 12.25
N GLU A 199 19.84 -3.14 12.88
CA GLU A 199 19.81 -2.96 14.32
C GLU A 199 18.40 -2.59 14.81
N ARG A 200 18.01 -3.23 15.92
CA ARG A 200 16.73 -3.15 16.64
C ARG A 200 16.39 -1.76 17.20
N THR A 201 16.99 -0.71 16.72
CA THR A 201 16.75 0.67 17.16
C THR A 201 15.89 1.40 16.13
N LEU A 202 14.63 1.60 16.50
CA LEU A 202 13.75 2.57 15.83
C LEU A 202 14.40 3.95 15.97
N SER A 203 15.11 4.39 14.94
CA SER A 203 15.59 5.76 14.84
C SER A 203 14.46 6.59 14.23
N ASP A 204 13.96 7.58 14.95
CA ASP A 204 12.98 8.57 14.44
C ASP A 204 13.50 9.37 13.21
N ALA A 205 14.76 9.16 12.83
CA ALA A 205 15.42 9.86 11.74
C ALA A 205 15.17 9.25 10.35
N VAL A 206 14.76 7.95 10.27
CA VAL A 206 14.54 7.27 8.98
C VAL A 206 13.06 7.36 8.61
N LYS A 207 12.76 8.00 7.49
CA LYS A 207 11.39 8.08 6.99
C LYS A 207 10.95 6.74 6.42
N ILE A 208 9.69 6.37 6.62
CA ILE A 208 9.06 5.16 6.02
C ILE A 208 9.28 5.15 4.52
N ASP A 209 9.25 6.29 3.89
CA ASP A 209 9.36 6.48 2.44
C ASP A 209 10.68 5.94 1.88
N ASP A 210 11.78 6.15 2.58
CA ASP A 210 13.10 5.64 2.19
C ASP A 210 13.20 4.12 2.31
N LEU A 211 12.36 3.52 3.15
CA LEU A 211 12.36 2.08 3.43
C LEU A 211 11.54 1.26 2.41
N LEU A 212 10.58 1.87 1.71
CA LEU A 212 9.69 1.13 0.79
C LEU A 212 10.45 0.55 -0.41
N THR A 213 11.36 1.31 -1.01
CA THR A 213 12.20 0.81 -2.11
C THR A 213 13.20 -0.23 -1.59
N TYR A 214 13.80 0.01 -0.42
CA TYR A 214 14.76 -0.92 0.18
C TYR A 214 14.11 -2.27 0.54
N VAL A 215 12.92 -2.28 1.15
CA VAL A 215 12.23 -3.54 1.46
C VAL A 215 11.83 -4.28 0.19
N ALA A 216 11.46 -3.59 -0.88
CA ALA A 216 11.17 -4.21 -2.17
C ALA A 216 12.39 -4.92 -2.76
N GLU A 217 13.58 -4.30 -2.68
CA GLU A 217 14.85 -4.91 -3.08
C GLU A 217 15.15 -6.17 -2.26
N LYS A 218 14.94 -6.09 -0.94
CA LYS A 218 15.13 -7.22 -0.03
C LYS A 218 14.17 -8.37 -0.35
N GLN A 219 12.90 -8.08 -0.60
CA GLN A 219 11.89 -9.06 -1.00
C GLN A 219 12.26 -9.75 -2.32
N ASN A 220 12.67 -8.97 -3.33
CA ASN A 220 13.12 -9.53 -4.61
C ASN A 220 14.33 -10.46 -4.43
N THR A 221 15.34 -10.04 -3.67
CA THR A 221 16.52 -10.85 -3.37
C THR A 221 16.13 -12.14 -2.66
N PHE A 222 15.23 -12.05 -1.68
CA PHE A 222 14.85 -13.19 -0.87
C PHE A 222 14.01 -14.20 -1.68
N ILE A 223 13.12 -13.73 -2.56
CA ILE A 223 12.39 -14.61 -3.48
C ILE A 223 13.33 -15.32 -4.44
N THR A 224 14.25 -14.59 -5.07
CA THR A 224 15.12 -15.16 -6.11
C THR A 224 16.15 -16.13 -5.54
N GLN A 225 16.67 -15.89 -4.34
CA GLN A 225 17.74 -16.68 -3.73
C GLN A 225 17.24 -17.76 -2.75
N ALA A 226 16.21 -17.45 -1.96
CA ALA A 226 15.74 -18.32 -0.90
C ALA A 226 14.36 -18.96 -1.18
N GLN A 227 13.66 -18.53 -2.23
CA GLN A 227 12.32 -19.00 -2.60
C GLN A 227 11.27 -18.76 -1.49
N TYR A 228 11.39 -17.64 -0.77
CA TYR A 228 10.46 -17.18 0.26
C TYR A 228 10.12 -15.70 0.07
N CYS A 229 8.98 -15.30 0.61
CA CYS A 229 8.56 -13.91 0.73
C CYS A 229 8.28 -13.58 2.19
N TYR A 230 8.80 -12.46 2.70
CA TYR A 230 8.37 -11.94 4.00
C TYR A 230 6.92 -11.48 3.92
N VAL A 231 6.11 -11.87 4.90
CA VAL A 231 4.74 -11.35 5.04
C VAL A 231 4.81 -9.95 5.60
N LEU A 232 4.40 -8.94 4.81
CA LEU A 232 4.43 -7.54 5.23
C LEU A 232 3.34 -6.74 4.51
N ASN A 233 2.49 -6.04 5.25
CA ASN A 233 1.53 -5.11 4.68
C ASN A 233 2.06 -3.68 4.78
N THR A 234 2.46 -3.09 3.66
CA THR A 234 2.88 -1.68 3.65
C THR A 234 1.72 -0.73 3.37
N GLY A 235 0.64 -1.22 2.75
CA GLY A 235 -0.50 -0.40 2.33
C GLY A 235 -1.26 0.30 3.45
N LEU A 236 -1.03 -0.05 4.71
CA LEU A 236 -1.58 0.65 5.87
C LEU A 236 -0.59 1.64 6.52
N LEU A 237 0.67 1.69 6.08
CA LEU A 237 1.73 2.45 6.75
C LEU A 237 1.65 3.96 6.50
N PHE A 238 0.78 4.43 5.61
CA PHE A 238 0.51 5.86 5.51
C PHE A 238 -0.38 6.38 6.65
N LEU A 239 -1.18 5.54 7.31
CA LEU A 239 -2.12 5.96 8.36
C LEU A 239 -1.44 6.70 9.53
N PRO A 240 -0.32 6.22 10.10
CA PRO A 240 0.37 6.91 11.18
C PRO A 240 1.00 8.26 10.79
N GLN A 241 1.15 8.55 9.50
CA GLN A 241 1.67 9.86 9.05
C GLN A 241 0.72 10.99 9.43
N PHE A 242 -0.56 10.68 9.67
CA PHE A 242 -1.58 11.62 10.14
C PHE A 242 -1.72 11.58 11.67
N ARG A 243 -0.59 11.67 12.39
CA ARG A 243 -0.40 11.42 13.83
C ARG A 243 -1.45 12.08 14.74
N SER A 244 -1.83 13.34 14.50
CA SER A 244 -2.76 14.06 15.37
C SER A 244 -4.14 13.40 15.56
N LYS A 245 -4.51 12.50 14.65
CA LYS A 245 -5.79 11.77 14.68
C LYS A 245 -5.62 10.25 14.81
N TRP A 246 -4.41 9.77 14.62
CA TRP A 246 -4.08 8.37 14.82
C TRP A 246 -3.88 8.04 16.29
N ASP A 247 -3.31 8.97 17.05
CA ASP A 247 -3.02 8.81 18.48
C ASP A 247 -4.23 9.09 19.42
N GLU A 248 -5.28 9.75 18.90
CA GLU A 248 -6.58 9.93 19.58
C GLU A 248 -7.39 8.61 19.63
#